data_eec0732076a919abeb82ad8a2a0131b6
#
_entry.id   eec0732076a919abeb82ad8a2a0131b6
#
_cell.length_a   1.000
_cell.length_b   1.000
_cell.length_c   1.000
_cell.angle_alpha   90.00
_cell.angle_beta   90.00
_cell.angle_gamma   90.00
#
_symmetry.space_group_name_H-M   'P 1'
#
loop_
_entity.id
_entity.type
_entity.pdbx_description
1 polymer ?
#
loop_
_entity_poly.entity_id
_entity_poly.type
_entity_poly.pdbx_seq_one_letter_code
_entity_poly.pdbx_strand_id
1 'polypeptide(L)'
;MKQITGVYTAPAQHWVGDGFPVRSMFSYQTHGQQLSPFLLLDYAGPYTFPAGSNKRGVGEHPHRGFETVTIVYAGEVEHRDSTGRGGVIGPGDVQWMTAGAGILHEEFHSEAFTRSGGELKMIQLWVNLPAKDKMTAPGYQSITAGTIPTVALTNGAGQIRVIAGQYDDVSGPAHTFSPLNVWDMQLNQGSDLTLRQPEGWSTALVVLEGEVIINGSESAREGQLAVLSQAGEALHLEATTLAKVLLMAGEPLQEPIVGYGPFVMNNKTQIAEAVRDFNSGRFGQI
;
A
#
# COMPACT_ATOMS: atom_id res chain seq x y z
N MET A 1 18.70 -12.91 11.68
CA MET A 1 18.26 -11.54 11.30
C MET A 1 18.13 -11.47 9.78
N LYS A 2 17.07 -10.82 9.28
CA LYS A 2 16.98 -10.44 7.87
C LYS A 2 18.09 -9.42 7.57
N GLN A 3 18.76 -9.54 6.43
CA GLN A 3 19.81 -8.59 6.02
C GLN A 3 19.18 -7.42 5.29
N ILE A 4 19.72 -6.22 5.47
CA ILE A 4 19.32 -5.06 4.66
C ILE A 4 19.95 -5.21 3.28
N THR A 5 19.12 -5.22 2.23
CA THR A 5 19.59 -5.31 0.83
C THR A 5 19.73 -3.95 0.18
N GLY A 6 19.07 -2.93 0.74
CA GLY A 6 19.22 -1.54 0.33
C GLY A 6 18.28 -0.61 1.07
N VAL A 7 18.70 0.66 1.16
CA VAL A 7 17.86 1.78 1.60
C VAL A 7 17.79 2.77 0.43
N TYR A 8 16.58 3.03 -0.03
CA TYR A 8 16.31 3.82 -1.24
C TYR A 8 15.56 5.08 -0.88
N THR A 9 16.03 6.21 -1.37
CA THR A 9 15.28 7.46 -1.28
C THR A 9 14.29 7.53 -2.44
N ALA A 10 13.05 7.93 -2.15
CA ALA A 10 12.03 8.11 -3.17
C ALA A 10 12.49 9.13 -4.24
N PRO A 11 12.14 8.92 -5.52
CA PRO A 11 12.38 9.89 -6.57
C PRO A 11 11.58 11.18 -6.34
N ALA A 12 11.78 12.16 -7.21
CA ALA A 12 11.04 13.41 -7.17
C ALA A 12 9.52 13.16 -7.27
N GLN A 13 8.77 14.01 -6.56
CA GLN A 13 7.31 13.98 -6.59
C GLN A 13 6.78 14.21 -8.02
N HIS A 14 5.73 13.49 -8.38
CA HIS A 14 4.94 13.72 -9.58
C HIS A 14 3.44 13.69 -9.24
N TRP A 15 2.61 14.10 -10.18
CA TRP A 15 1.16 14.12 -9.97
C TRP A 15 0.50 12.91 -10.62
N VAL A 16 -0.42 12.29 -9.86
CA VAL A 16 -1.40 11.33 -10.37
C VAL A 16 -2.75 12.05 -10.38
N GLY A 17 -3.26 12.29 -11.59
CA GLY A 17 -4.36 13.25 -11.76
C GLY A 17 -3.96 14.66 -11.29
N ASP A 18 -4.92 15.38 -10.72
CA ASP A 18 -4.70 16.68 -10.08
C ASP A 18 -4.92 16.64 -8.56
N GLY A 19 -5.15 15.44 -8.02
CA GLY A 19 -5.45 15.21 -6.61
C GLY A 19 -4.33 14.56 -5.81
N PHE A 20 -3.36 13.88 -6.43
CA PHE A 20 -2.40 13.06 -5.70
C PHE A 20 -0.95 13.38 -6.07
N PRO A 21 -0.25 14.18 -5.25
CA PRO A 21 1.18 14.45 -5.41
C PRO A 21 1.99 13.32 -4.79
N VAL A 22 2.44 12.34 -5.61
CA VAL A 22 3.03 11.10 -5.15
C VAL A 22 4.54 11.03 -5.36
N ARG A 23 5.21 10.26 -4.51
CA ARG A 23 6.56 9.75 -4.68
C ARG A 23 6.48 8.23 -4.76
N SER A 24 6.85 7.65 -5.91
CA SER A 24 6.84 6.21 -6.10
C SER A 24 8.03 5.57 -5.38
N MET A 25 7.78 4.97 -4.22
CA MET A 25 8.81 4.33 -3.42
C MET A 25 9.40 3.11 -4.13
N PHE A 26 8.54 2.33 -4.79
CA PHE A 26 8.92 1.23 -5.68
C PHE A 26 7.80 0.92 -6.67
N SER A 27 8.15 0.18 -7.72
CA SER A 27 7.20 -0.37 -8.69
C SER A 27 7.60 -1.79 -9.10
N TYR A 28 6.72 -2.51 -9.78
CA TYR A 28 7.04 -3.83 -10.33
C TYR A 28 8.17 -3.79 -11.37
N GLN A 29 8.47 -2.63 -11.93
CA GLN A 29 9.58 -2.44 -12.87
C GLN A 29 10.93 -2.30 -12.14
N THR A 30 10.93 -1.81 -10.90
CA THR A 30 12.15 -1.58 -10.13
C THR A 30 12.45 -2.72 -9.16
N HIS A 31 11.44 -3.22 -8.42
CA HIS A 31 11.61 -4.19 -7.33
C HIS A 31 10.61 -5.36 -7.39
N GLY A 32 9.87 -5.53 -8.50
CA GLY A 32 8.71 -6.43 -8.56
C GLY A 32 8.97 -7.85 -8.06
N GLN A 33 10.05 -8.52 -8.49
CA GLN A 33 10.38 -9.87 -8.02
C GLN A 33 10.90 -9.87 -6.58
N GLN A 34 11.67 -8.85 -6.21
CA GLN A 34 12.27 -8.74 -4.87
C GLN A 34 11.23 -8.50 -3.79
N LEU A 35 10.17 -7.73 -4.10
CA LEU A 35 9.10 -7.35 -3.18
C LEU A 35 7.79 -8.10 -3.43
N SER A 36 7.77 -9.12 -4.31
CA SER A 36 6.57 -9.94 -4.49
C SER A 36 6.00 -10.40 -3.12
N PRO A 37 4.68 -10.27 -2.85
CA PRO A 37 3.59 -9.95 -3.77
C PRO A 37 3.33 -8.45 -3.99
N PHE A 38 4.13 -7.54 -3.45
CA PHE A 38 3.90 -6.10 -3.60
C PHE A 38 4.43 -5.59 -4.94
N LEU A 39 3.62 -4.83 -5.67
CA LEU A 39 3.92 -4.39 -7.03
C LEU A 39 4.31 -2.92 -7.13
N LEU A 40 3.73 -2.08 -6.29
CA LEU A 40 3.93 -0.63 -6.32
C LEU A 40 3.57 -0.04 -4.96
N LEU A 41 4.29 0.99 -4.55
CA LEU A 41 3.88 1.87 -3.48
C LEU A 41 4.13 3.32 -3.85
N ASP A 42 3.05 4.08 -3.93
CA ASP A 42 3.06 5.53 -4.04
C ASP A 42 2.73 6.15 -2.68
N TYR A 43 3.61 7.06 -2.22
CA TYR A 43 3.39 7.85 -1.04
C TYR A 43 2.97 9.26 -1.44
N ALA A 44 1.69 9.60 -1.24
CA ALA A 44 1.11 10.89 -1.54
C ALA A 44 1.21 11.84 -0.35
N GLY A 45 1.78 12.99 -0.57
CA GLY A 45 1.94 14.04 0.44
C GLY A 45 3.17 13.84 1.37
N PRO A 46 3.18 14.57 2.52
CA PRO A 46 2.18 15.57 2.93
C PRO A 46 2.08 16.74 1.95
N TYR A 47 0.84 17.15 1.62
CA TYR A 47 0.56 18.29 0.76
C TYR A 47 -0.70 19.01 1.22
N THR A 48 -0.64 20.33 1.37
CA THR A 48 -1.78 21.12 1.79
C THR A 48 -2.55 21.65 0.60
N PHE A 49 -3.80 21.23 0.45
CA PHE A 49 -4.71 21.71 -0.56
C PHE A 49 -5.51 22.91 -0.05
N PRO A 50 -5.73 23.95 -0.88
CA PRO A 50 -6.62 25.03 -0.53
C PRO A 50 -8.08 24.57 -0.53
N ALA A 51 -8.91 25.20 0.27
CA ALA A 51 -10.37 25.06 0.20
C ALA A 51 -10.87 25.46 -1.20
N GLY A 52 -11.87 24.74 -1.69
CA GLY A 52 -12.38 24.96 -3.05
C GLY A 52 -13.72 24.28 -3.30
N SER A 53 -14.20 24.38 -4.53
CA SER A 53 -15.45 23.75 -4.99
C SER A 53 -15.24 22.65 -6.05
N ASN A 54 -14.08 22.61 -6.68
CA ASN A 54 -13.78 21.64 -7.72
C ASN A 54 -13.09 20.44 -7.10
N LYS A 55 -13.70 19.26 -7.18
CA LYS A 55 -13.08 17.99 -6.78
C LYS A 55 -11.80 17.77 -7.57
N ARG A 56 -10.74 17.35 -6.90
CA ARG A 56 -9.47 16.94 -7.45
C ARG A 56 -9.29 15.44 -7.28
N GLY A 57 -8.62 14.79 -8.20
CA GLY A 57 -8.42 13.35 -8.13
C GLY A 57 -7.95 12.75 -9.43
N VAL A 58 -8.28 11.49 -9.61
CA VAL A 58 -8.06 10.71 -10.85
C VAL A 58 -9.41 10.23 -11.34
N GLY A 59 -9.77 10.62 -12.57
CA GLY A 59 -10.97 10.15 -13.23
C GLY A 59 -10.92 8.66 -13.57
N GLU A 60 -11.99 8.19 -14.19
CA GLU A 60 -12.17 6.79 -14.55
C GLU A 60 -10.94 6.17 -15.22
N HIS A 61 -10.44 5.09 -14.65
CA HIS A 61 -9.32 4.32 -15.18
C HIS A 61 -9.45 2.83 -14.81
N PRO A 62 -8.87 1.93 -15.65
CA PRO A 62 -9.01 0.49 -15.44
C PRO A 62 -7.91 -0.08 -14.55
N HIS A 63 -8.19 -1.28 -13.97
CA HIS A 63 -7.16 -2.17 -13.41
C HIS A 63 -7.53 -3.62 -13.69
N ARG A 64 -6.52 -4.51 -13.81
CA ARG A 64 -6.69 -5.97 -13.88
C ARG A 64 -5.49 -6.71 -13.29
N GLY A 65 -5.78 -7.79 -12.55
CA GLY A 65 -4.82 -8.81 -12.14
C GLY A 65 -4.13 -8.56 -10.80
N PHE A 66 -4.55 -7.56 -10.04
CA PHE A 66 -3.99 -7.19 -8.74
C PHE A 66 -5.03 -6.49 -7.87
N GLU A 67 -4.62 -6.03 -6.70
CA GLU A 67 -5.41 -5.28 -5.74
C GLU A 67 -4.79 -3.90 -5.51
N THR A 68 -5.62 -2.88 -5.32
CA THR A 68 -5.20 -1.55 -4.87
C THR A 68 -5.59 -1.35 -3.41
N VAL A 69 -4.67 -0.86 -2.60
CA VAL A 69 -4.86 -0.60 -1.18
C VAL A 69 -4.55 0.85 -0.90
N THR A 70 -5.55 1.61 -0.45
CA THR A 70 -5.39 3.01 -0.07
C THR A 70 -5.42 3.13 1.45
N ILE A 71 -4.36 3.67 2.05
CA ILE A 71 -4.25 3.92 3.50
C ILE A 71 -4.20 5.44 3.69
N VAL A 72 -5.21 6.01 4.36
CA VAL A 72 -5.28 7.46 4.59
C VAL A 72 -4.72 7.82 5.95
N TYR A 73 -3.82 8.80 6.01
CA TYR A 73 -3.26 9.37 7.24
C TYR A 73 -3.79 10.77 7.53
N ALA A 74 -4.08 11.55 6.49
CA ALA A 74 -4.69 12.87 6.58
C ALA A 74 -5.48 13.16 5.30
N GLY A 75 -6.54 13.96 5.39
CA GLY A 75 -7.46 14.23 4.30
C GLY A 75 -8.50 13.13 4.13
N GLU A 76 -9.23 13.18 3.04
CA GLU A 76 -10.28 12.20 2.71
C GLU A 76 -10.29 11.89 1.21
N VAL A 77 -10.47 10.61 0.88
CA VAL A 77 -10.57 10.10 -0.49
C VAL A 77 -11.95 9.47 -0.69
N GLU A 78 -12.61 9.85 -1.77
CA GLU A 78 -13.87 9.26 -2.25
C GLU A 78 -13.57 8.37 -3.44
N HIS A 79 -14.03 7.13 -3.37
CA HIS A 79 -13.87 6.12 -4.41
C HIS A 79 -15.23 5.69 -4.97
N ARG A 80 -15.29 5.47 -6.28
CA ARG A 80 -16.40 4.77 -6.96
C ARG A 80 -15.85 3.80 -7.98
N ASP A 81 -16.54 2.69 -8.19
CA ASP A 81 -16.13 1.68 -9.15
C ASP A 81 -17.29 1.09 -9.98
N SER A 82 -16.94 0.39 -11.06
CA SER A 82 -17.89 -0.21 -12.00
C SER A 82 -18.69 -1.40 -11.46
N THR A 83 -18.44 -1.83 -10.21
CA THR A 83 -19.30 -2.82 -9.53
C THR A 83 -20.44 -2.14 -8.76
N GLY A 84 -20.51 -0.81 -8.79
CA GLY A 84 -21.46 0.00 -8.02
C GLY A 84 -21.07 0.16 -6.56
N ARG A 85 -19.84 -0.18 -6.18
CA ARG A 85 -19.31 0.00 -4.83
C ARG A 85 -18.49 1.28 -4.75
N GLY A 86 -18.29 1.73 -3.53
CA GLY A 86 -17.52 2.93 -3.26
C GLY A 86 -17.73 3.42 -1.85
N GLY A 87 -17.17 4.57 -1.53
CA GLY A 87 -17.26 5.20 -0.23
C GLY A 87 -16.23 6.28 -0.05
N VAL A 88 -16.30 6.93 1.10
CA VAL A 88 -15.30 7.89 1.57
C VAL A 88 -14.48 7.25 2.67
N ILE A 89 -13.17 7.36 2.57
CA ILE A 89 -12.22 6.96 3.60
C ILE A 89 -11.46 8.17 4.11
N GLY A 90 -11.27 8.24 5.41
CA GLY A 90 -10.58 9.31 6.12
C GLY A 90 -9.40 8.79 6.94
N PRO A 91 -8.84 9.65 7.82
CA PRO A 91 -7.64 9.30 8.58
C PRO A 91 -7.79 8.00 9.40
N GLY A 92 -6.89 7.08 9.14
CA GLY A 92 -6.87 5.75 9.76
C GLY A 92 -7.68 4.68 9.04
N ASP A 93 -8.53 5.04 8.07
CA ASP A 93 -9.27 4.07 7.26
C ASP A 93 -8.38 3.48 6.16
N VAL A 94 -8.79 2.32 5.68
CA VAL A 94 -8.17 1.60 4.57
C VAL A 94 -9.24 1.15 3.59
N GLN A 95 -8.99 1.37 2.31
CA GLN A 95 -9.74 0.79 1.21
C GLN A 95 -8.90 -0.33 0.60
N TRP A 96 -9.48 -1.50 0.41
CA TRP A 96 -8.83 -2.63 -0.24
C TRP A 96 -9.72 -3.10 -1.40
N MET A 97 -9.33 -2.74 -2.63
CA MET A 97 -10.07 -3.07 -3.83
C MET A 97 -9.36 -4.18 -4.60
N THR A 98 -10.06 -5.28 -4.85
CA THR A 98 -9.60 -6.35 -5.75
C THR A 98 -10.02 -6.02 -7.18
N ALA A 99 -9.08 -5.74 -8.08
CA ALA A 99 -9.39 -5.52 -9.48
C ALA A 99 -9.70 -6.82 -10.22
N GLY A 100 -8.99 -7.90 -9.88
CA GLY A 100 -9.26 -9.24 -10.42
C GLY A 100 -9.37 -9.28 -11.95
N ALA A 101 -10.51 -9.75 -12.45
CA ALA A 101 -10.80 -9.89 -13.88
C ALA A 101 -10.92 -8.56 -14.64
N GLY A 102 -10.99 -7.45 -13.94
CA GLY A 102 -11.05 -6.11 -14.50
C GLY A 102 -12.13 -5.24 -13.87
N ILE A 103 -11.77 -4.01 -13.55
CA ILE A 103 -12.61 -3.00 -12.95
C ILE A 103 -12.27 -1.63 -13.51
N LEU A 104 -13.25 -0.75 -13.57
CA LEU A 104 -13.06 0.70 -13.68
C LEU A 104 -13.26 1.32 -12.32
N HIS A 105 -12.44 2.29 -11.96
CA HIS A 105 -12.66 3.09 -10.76
C HIS A 105 -12.19 4.53 -10.95
N GLU A 106 -12.64 5.38 -10.05
CA GLU A 106 -12.20 6.76 -9.94
C GLU A 106 -11.97 7.10 -8.47
N GLU A 107 -11.01 7.98 -8.21
CA GLU A 107 -10.64 8.41 -6.87
C GLU A 107 -10.53 9.93 -6.85
N PHE A 108 -11.30 10.56 -5.95
CA PHE A 108 -11.31 12.01 -5.77
C PHE A 108 -11.15 12.37 -4.31
N HIS A 109 -10.75 13.60 -4.04
CA HIS A 109 -10.97 14.18 -2.72
C HIS A 109 -12.46 14.15 -2.40
N SER A 110 -12.84 13.83 -1.16
CA SER A 110 -14.24 13.90 -0.75
C SER A 110 -14.79 15.32 -0.93
N GLU A 111 -16.12 15.45 -0.98
CA GLU A 111 -16.75 16.75 -1.04
C GLU A 111 -16.42 17.62 0.19
N ALA A 112 -16.37 16.99 1.38
CA ALA A 112 -16.03 17.67 2.63
C ALA A 112 -14.59 18.18 2.60
N PHE A 113 -13.63 17.34 2.24
CA PHE A 113 -12.21 17.71 2.13
C PHE A 113 -11.98 18.75 1.02
N THR A 114 -12.68 18.65 -0.11
CA THR A 114 -12.63 19.66 -1.18
C THR A 114 -13.05 21.04 -0.67
N ARG A 115 -14.13 21.10 0.13
CA ARG A 115 -14.63 22.36 0.68
C ARG A 115 -13.76 22.95 1.77
N SER A 116 -13.22 22.11 2.65
CA SER A 116 -12.38 22.58 3.77
C SER A 116 -10.94 22.84 3.37
N GLY A 117 -10.43 22.14 2.37
CA GLY A 117 -8.99 22.01 2.16
C GLY A 117 -8.32 21.33 3.34
N GLY A 118 -6.99 21.35 3.37
CA GLY A 118 -6.20 20.76 4.44
C GLY A 118 -5.08 19.87 3.92
N GLU A 119 -4.40 19.18 4.83
CA GLU A 119 -3.34 18.26 4.48
C GLU A 119 -3.91 16.96 3.91
N LEU A 120 -3.32 16.50 2.80
CA LEU A 120 -3.47 15.14 2.29
C LEU A 120 -2.20 14.35 2.54
N LYS A 121 -2.36 13.16 3.11
CA LYS A 121 -1.28 12.18 3.31
C LYS A 121 -1.85 10.79 3.23
N MET A 122 -1.41 10.02 2.24
CA MET A 122 -1.90 8.65 2.02
C MET A 122 -0.86 7.78 1.33
N ILE A 123 -1.09 6.49 1.38
CA ILE A 123 -0.37 5.48 0.61
C ILE A 123 -1.33 4.81 -0.36
N GLN A 124 -0.85 4.63 -1.59
CA GLN A 124 -1.42 3.71 -2.57
C GLN A 124 -0.47 2.53 -2.74
N LEU A 125 -0.91 1.36 -2.31
CA LEU A 125 -0.15 0.11 -2.43
C LEU A 125 -0.83 -0.82 -3.42
N TRP A 126 -0.07 -1.43 -4.33
CA TRP A 126 -0.57 -2.48 -5.21
C TRP A 126 -0.08 -3.85 -4.71
N VAL A 127 -1.03 -4.77 -4.56
CA VAL A 127 -0.77 -6.16 -4.13
C VAL A 127 -1.12 -7.10 -5.28
N ASN A 128 -0.18 -7.92 -5.70
CA ASN A 128 -0.35 -8.85 -6.80
C ASN A 128 -1.28 -10.00 -6.42
N LEU A 129 -2.10 -10.45 -7.36
CA LEU A 129 -2.85 -11.67 -7.21
C LEU A 129 -2.05 -12.87 -7.74
N PRO A 130 -2.12 -14.04 -7.08
CA PRO A 130 -1.63 -15.30 -7.64
C PRO A 130 -2.27 -15.57 -9.01
N ALA A 131 -1.57 -16.25 -9.90
CA ALA A 131 -2.05 -16.54 -11.26
C ALA A 131 -3.45 -17.17 -11.28
N LYS A 132 -3.73 -18.07 -10.33
CA LYS A 132 -5.02 -18.75 -10.18
C LYS A 132 -6.16 -17.80 -9.82
N ASP A 133 -5.86 -16.64 -9.21
CA ASP A 133 -6.85 -15.68 -8.70
C ASP A 133 -6.90 -14.38 -9.52
N LYS A 134 -6.02 -14.20 -10.53
CA LYS A 134 -5.98 -12.98 -11.36
C LYS A 134 -7.29 -12.67 -12.09
N MET A 135 -8.10 -13.67 -12.34
CA MET A 135 -9.39 -13.53 -13.00
C MET A 135 -10.59 -13.69 -12.04
N THR A 136 -10.35 -13.54 -10.74
CA THR A 136 -11.43 -13.49 -9.74
C THR A 136 -12.34 -12.28 -9.97
N ALA A 137 -13.57 -12.36 -9.49
CA ALA A 137 -14.50 -11.23 -9.56
C ALA A 137 -13.95 -10.01 -8.80
N PRO A 138 -14.15 -8.79 -9.33
CA PRO A 138 -13.81 -7.58 -8.61
C PRO A 138 -14.48 -7.50 -7.23
N GLY A 139 -13.76 -6.97 -6.26
CA GLY A 139 -14.20 -6.86 -4.88
C GLY A 139 -13.77 -5.56 -4.21
N TYR A 140 -14.46 -5.22 -3.10
CA TYR A 140 -14.18 -4.00 -2.35
C TYR A 140 -14.33 -4.28 -0.85
N GLN A 141 -13.33 -3.88 -0.06
CA GLN A 141 -13.34 -3.94 1.38
C GLN A 141 -13.16 -2.52 1.93
N SER A 142 -14.18 -2.01 2.62
CA SER A 142 -14.09 -0.78 3.40
C SER A 142 -13.68 -1.15 4.82
N ILE A 143 -12.46 -0.83 5.19
CA ILE A 143 -11.87 -1.17 6.49
C ILE A 143 -11.70 0.13 7.28
N THR A 144 -12.62 0.36 8.21
CA THR A 144 -12.59 1.58 9.01
C THR A 144 -11.52 1.53 10.10
N ALA A 145 -11.01 2.68 10.51
CA ALA A 145 -10.01 2.79 11.58
C ALA A 145 -10.40 2.01 12.85
N GLY A 146 -11.68 2.03 13.20
CA GLY A 146 -12.19 1.34 14.38
C GLY A 146 -12.22 -0.18 14.27
N THR A 147 -12.11 -0.75 13.06
CA THR A 147 -12.07 -2.20 12.84
C THR A 147 -10.64 -2.75 12.76
N ILE A 148 -9.65 -1.89 12.63
CA ILE A 148 -8.24 -2.28 12.59
C ILE A 148 -7.71 -2.43 14.02
N PRO A 149 -7.36 -3.65 14.46
CA PRO A 149 -6.85 -3.85 15.79
C PRO A 149 -5.49 -3.15 15.97
N THR A 150 -5.33 -2.56 17.15
CA THR A 150 -4.10 -1.89 17.57
C THR A 150 -3.49 -2.64 18.74
N VAL A 151 -2.24 -3.04 18.61
CA VAL A 151 -1.47 -3.75 19.63
C VAL A 151 -0.43 -2.80 20.20
N ALA A 152 -0.47 -2.60 21.53
CA ALA A 152 0.57 -1.87 22.23
C ALA A 152 1.86 -2.69 22.28
N LEU A 153 2.98 -2.08 21.91
CA LEU A 153 4.29 -2.70 21.96
C LEU A 153 4.83 -2.75 23.38
N THR A 154 5.62 -3.77 23.67
CA THR A 154 6.26 -3.93 24.98
C THR A 154 7.16 -2.74 25.33
N ASN A 155 7.36 -2.52 26.63
CA ASN A 155 8.23 -1.45 27.15
C ASN A 155 7.88 -0.03 26.68
N GLY A 156 6.62 0.17 26.24
CA GLY A 156 6.21 1.49 25.74
C GLY A 156 6.85 1.88 24.41
N ALA A 157 7.29 0.91 23.61
CA ALA A 157 7.94 1.16 22.33
C ALA A 157 7.00 1.82 21.29
N GLY A 158 5.70 1.78 21.51
CA GLY A 158 4.71 2.36 20.61
C GLY A 158 3.53 1.42 20.38
N GLN A 159 3.01 1.41 19.16
CA GLN A 159 1.87 0.57 18.78
C GLN A 159 1.95 0.11 17.33
N ILE A 160 1.30 -1.02 17.04
CA ILE A 160 1.12 -1.58 15.70
C ILE A 160 -0.37 -1.66 15.41
N ARG A 161 -0.81 -1.11 14.29
CA ARG A 161 -2.12 -1.35 13.70
C ARG A 161 -1.97 -2.49 12.68
N VAL A 162 -2.66 -3.60 12.90
CA VAL A 162 -2.60 -4.78 12.03
C VAL A 162 -3.67 -4.64 10.95
N ILE A 163 -3.29 -4.15 9.77
CA ILE A 163 -4.22 -3.95 8.64
C ILE A 163 -4.51 -5.27 7.95
N ALA A 164 -3.47 -6.05 7.66
CA ALA A 164 -3.55 -7.36 7.03
C ALA A 164 -2.56 -8.33 7.66
N GLY A 165 -2.89 -9.62 7.59
CA GLY A 165 -2.08 -10.68 8.16
C GLY A 165 -2.19 -10.75 9.67
N GLN A 166 -1.10 -11.05 10.37
CA GLN A 166 -1.11 -11.34 11.79
C GLN A 166 0.13 -10.75 12.50
N TYR A 167 -0.09 -10.17 13.68
CA TYR A 167 0.96 -9.81 14.64
C TYR A 167 0.66 -10.51 15.97
N ASP A 168 1.54 -11.36 16.43
CA ASP A 168 1.31 -12.29 17.54
C ASP A 168 -0.02 -13.04 17.34
N ASP A 169 -0.96 -12.95 18.28
CA ASP A 169 -2.28 -13.59 18.19
C ASP A 169 -3.37 -12.69 17.57
N VAL A 170 -2.99 -11.51 17.08
CA VAL A 170 -3.93 -10.51 16.54
C VAL A 170 -3.93 -10.52 15.04
N SER A 171 -5.09 -10.79 14.43
CA SER A 171 -5.27 -10.79 12.98
C SER A 171 -5.87 -9.47 12.49
N GLY A 172 -5.36 -8.99 11.37
CA GLY A 172 -5.93 -7.84 10.65
C GLY A 172 -7.24 -8.18 9.93
N PRO A 173 -8.09 -7.18 9.69
CA PRO A 173 -9.40 -7.38 9.08
C PRO A 173 -9.36 -7.61 7.56
N ALA A 174 -8.26 -7.25 6.87
CA ALA A 174 -8.18 -7.40 5.42
C ALA A 174 -8.15 -8.87 5.01
N HIS A 175 -9.04 -9.24 4.09
CA HIS A 175 -8.98 -10.52 3.41
C HIS A 175 -7.97 -10.44 2.26
N THR A 176 -7.03 -11.38 2.17
CA THR A 176 -5.96 -11.42 1.18
C THR A 176 -5.95 -12.75 0.42
N PHE A 177 -5.44 -12.75 -0.83
CA PHE A 177 -5.36 -13.93 -1.69
C PHE A 177 -4.06 -14.73 -1.51
N SER A 178 -3.07 -14.14 -0.85
CA SER A 178 -1.82 -14.80 -0.48
C SER A 178 -1.43 -14.39 0.94
N PRO A 179 -0.60 -15.19 1.63
CA PRO A 179 -0.13 -14.82 2.97
C PRO A 179 0.72 -13.55 2.92
N LEU A 180 0.32 -12.53 3.66
CA LEU A 180 1.06 -11.28 3.77
C LEU A 180 0.70 -10.52 5.05
N ASN A 181 1.59 -9.62 5.46
CA ASN A 181 1.42 -8.69 6.56
C ASN A 181 1.52 -7.25 6.03
N VAL A 182 0.58 -6.42 6.43
CA VAL A 182 0.66 -4.96 6.30
C VAL A 182 0.40 -4.38 7.68
N TRP A 183 1.47 -3.85 8.29
CA TRP A 183 1.43 -3.28 9.63
C TRP A 183 1.79 -1.80 9.60
N ASP A 184 0.91 -0.98 10.15
CA ASP A 184 1.10 0.46 10.29
C ASP A 184 1.55 0.76 11.72
N MET A 185 2.81 1.16 11.87
CA MET A 185 3.48 1.27 13.16
C MET A 185 3.71 2.73 13.55
N GLN A 186 3.43 3.05 14.80
CA GLN A 186 3.87 4.27 15.44
C GLN A 186 4.84 3.91 16.56
N LEU A 187 6.09 4.34 16.41
CA LEU A 187 7.19 4.04 17.33
C LEU A 187 7.56 5.30 18.13
N ASN A 188 7.65 5.15 19.44
CA ASN A 188 8.09 6.22 20.31
C ASN A 188 9.60 6.44 20.20
N GLN A 189 10.05 7.68 20.38
CA GLN A 189 11.48 7.97 20.44
C GLN A 189 12.17 7.13 21.52
N GLY A 190 13.32 6.54 21.17
CA GLY A 190 14.08 5.66 22.04
C GLY A 190 13.53 4.24 22.14
N SER A 191 12.53 3.90 21.33
CA SER A 191 12.05 2.52 21.27
C SER A 191 13.09 1.61 20.63
N ASP A 192 13.18 0.39 21.17
CA ASP A 192 14.06 -0.69 20.75
C ASP A 192 13.22 -1.96 20.73
N LEU A 193 13.04 -2.56 19.55
CA LEU A 193 12.17 -3.72 19.39
C LEU A 193 12.65 -4.66 18.29
N THR A 194 12.32 -5.95 18.45
CA THR A 194 12.56 -6.96 17.44
C THR A 194 11.22 -7.47 16.92
N LEU A 195 11.02 -7.35 15.61
CA LEU A 195 9.87 -7.88 14.91
C LEU A 195 10.23 -9.20 14.22
N ARG A 196 9.25 -10.07 14.05
CA ARG A 196 9.43 -11.34 13.35
C ARG A 196 8.58 -11.39 12.10
N GLN A 197 9.14 -11.94 11.03
CA GLN A 197 8.47 -12.26 9.79
C GLN A 197 8.87 -13.70 9.39
N PRO A 198 8.00 -14.45 8.72
CA PRO A 198 8.35 -15.80 8.28
C PRO A 198 9.62 -15.82 7.41
N GLU A 199 10.40 -16.88 7.57
CA GLU A 199 11.54 -17.19 6.69
C GLU A 199 11.06 -17.31 5.23
N GLY A 200 11.82 -16.74 4.30
CA GLY A 200 11.48 -16.75 2.88
C GLY A 200 10.54 -15.63 2.43
N TRP A 201 9.94 -14.87 3.34
CA TRP A 201 9.05 -13.76 2.97
C TRP A 201 9.84 -12.52 2.54
N SER A 202 9.39 -11.91 1.45
CA SER A 202 9.80 -10.54 1.09
C SER A 202 9.41 -9.60 2.21
N THR A 203 10.29 -8.66 2.57
CA THR A 203 10.03 -7.71 3.67
C THR A 203 10.57 -6.34 3.30
N ALA A 204 9.77 -5.32 3.49
CA ALA A 204 10.16 -3.92 3.30
C ALA A 204 9.54 -3.01 4.36
N LEU A 205 10.23 -1.92 4.64
CA LEU A 205 9.78 -0.83 5.51
C LEU A 205 9.75 0.48 4.72
N VAL A 206 8.67 1.22 4.85
CA VAL A 206 8.61 2.61 4.39
C VAL A 206 8.51 3.53 5.60
N VAL A 207 9.48 4.42 5.77
CA VAL A 207 9.45 5.42 6.83
C VAL A 207 8.63 6.61 6.35
N LEU A 208 7.50 6.84 6.99
CA LEU A 208 6.54 7.90 6.66
C LEU A 208 6.80 9.18 7.45
N GLU A 209 7.34 9.03 8.65
CA GLU A 209 7.76 10.13 9.54
C GLU A 209 8.91 9.67 10.42
N GLY A 210 9.82 10.59 10.74
CA GLY A 210 10.92 10.34 11.67
C GLY A 210 12.05 9.50 11.08
N GLU A 211 12.76 8.79 11.96
CA GLU A 211 13.95 8.00 11.62
C GLU A 211 14.03 6.74 12.48
N VAL A 212 14.39 5.64 11.84
CA VAL A 212 14.67 4.36 12.49
C VAL A 212 16.04 3.82 12.09
N ILE A 213 16.74 3.15 13.02
CA ILE A 213 17.93 2.36 12.76
C ILE A 213 17.47 0.90 12.63
N ILE A 214 17.90 0.24 11.55
CA ILE A 214 17.55 -1.14 11.23
C ILE A 214 18.77 -2.02 11.51
N ASN A 215 18.58 -3.05 12.32
CA ASN A 215 19.60 -4.03 12.71
C ASN A 215 20.89 -3.41 13.28
N GLY A 216 20.79 -2.22 13.90
CA GLY A 216 21.92 -1.51 14.47
C GLY A 216 22.99 -1.05 13.45
N SER A 217 22.67 -1.06 12.15
CA SER A 217 23.67 -0.80 11.09
C SER A 217 23.27 0.28 10.08
N GLU A 218 22.02 0.35 9.69
CA GLU A 218 21.53 1.27 8.64
C GLU A 218 20.42 2.13 9.17
N SER A 219 20.45 3.43 8.91
CA SER A 219 19.32 4.31 9.19
C SER A 219 18.42 4.48 7.97
N ALA A 220 17.11 4.56 8.25
CA ALA A 220 16.10 4.95 7.27
C ALA A 220 15.25 6.07 7.87
N ARG A 221 14.98 7.11 7.07
CA ARG A 221 14.24 8.30 7.47
C ARG A 221 13.04 8.55 6.56
N GLU A 222 12.28 9.56 6.89
CA GLU A 222 11.09 9.95 6.13
C GLU A 222 11.33 9.95 4.61
N GLY A 223 10.43 9.33 3.86
CA GLY A 223 10.51 9.19 2.42
C GLY A 223 11.53 8.16 1.94
N GLN A 224 11.98 7.25 2.81
CA GLN A 224 12.87 6.15 2.43
C GLN A 224 12.21 4.78 2.55
N LEU A 225 12.59 3.91 1.63
CA LEU A 225 12.26 2.49 1.57
C LEU A 225 13.48 1.67 1.98
N ALA A 226 13.35 0.86 3.01
CA ALA A 226 14.34 -0.16 3.36
C ALA A 226 13.84 -1.53 2.89
N VAL A 227 14.65 -2.22 2.11
CA VAL A 227 14.36 -3.57 1.58
C VAL A 227 15.24 -4.57 2.30
N LEU A 228 14.63 -5.66 2.76
CA LEU A 228 15.30 -6.71 3.53
C LEU A 228 15.36 -8.01 2.73
N SER A 229 16.30 -8.88 3.11
CA SER A 229 16.44 -10.22 2.53
C SER A 229 15.21 -11.07 2.83
N GLN A 230 14.93 -12.04 1.96
CA GLN A 230 13.97 -13.09 2.24
C GLN A 230 14.48 -14.04 3.34
N ALA A 231 15.78 -14.27 3.39
CA ALA A 231 16.42 -15.07 4.45
C ALA A 231 16.38 -14.36 5.81
N GLY A 232 16.22 -15.16 6.87
CA GLY A 232 16.09 -14.68 8.25
C GLY A 232 14.63 -14.41 8.63
N GLU A 233 14.36 -14.44 9.94
CA GLU A 233 13.00 -14.28 10.48
C GLU A 233 12.81 -13.00 11.29
N ALA A 234 13.89 -12.38 11.73
CA ALA A 234 13.82 -11.24 12.63
C ALA A 234 14.43 -9.98 12.00
N LEU A 235 13.87 -8.84 12.34
CA LEU A 235 14.45 -7.53 12.12
C LEU A 235 14.40 -6.73 13.42
N HIS A 236 15.43 -5.98 13.68
CA HIS A 236 15.54 -5.12 14.84
C HIS A 236 15.36 -3.65 14.42
N LEU A 237 14.57 -2.90 15.16
CA LEU A 237 14.30 -1.48 14.92
C LEU A 237 14.55 -0.66 16.17
N GLU A 238 15.30 0.42 16.02
CA GLU A 238 15.46 1.47 17.02
C GLU A 238 14.91 2.77 16.44
N ALA A 239 13.94 3.39 17.09
CA ALA A 239 13.43 4.69 16.69
C ALA A 239 14.21 5.82 17.34
N THR A 240 15.00 6.56 16.58
CA THR A 240 15.78 7.70 17.09
C THR A 240 14.92 8.93 17.32
N THR A 241 13.78 8.99 16.70
CA THR A 241 12.73 10.01 16.87
C THR A 241 11.37 9.33 17.03
N LEU A 242 10.31 10.10 17.31
CA LEU A 242 8.95 9.60 17.03
C LEU A 242 8.88 9.22 15.55
N ALA A 243 8.50 7.99 15.23
CA ALA A 243 8.51 7.49 13.86
C ALA A 243 7.18 6.81 13.49
N LYS A 244 6.77 6.99 12.23
CA LYS A 244 5.70 6.20 11.60
C LYS A 244 6.31 5.37 10.49
N VAL A 245 6.07 4.07 10.54
CA VAL A 245 6.66 3.09 9.62
C VAL A 245 5.59 2.13 9.13
N LEU A 246 5.46 2.00 7.81
CA LEU A 246 4.67 0.92 7.21
C LEU A 246 5.58 -0.27 6.95
N LEU A 247 5.28 -1.39 7.60
CA LEU A 247 5.92 -2.68 7.32
C LEU A 247 5.03 -3.48 6.36
N MET A 248 5.65 -3.98 5.31
CA MET A 248 5.06 -4.91 4.35
C MET A 248 5.91 -6.16 4.32
N ALA A 249 5.28 -7.32 4.51
CA ALA A 249 5.95 -8.61 4.34
C ALA A 249 4.97 -9.59 3.69
N GLY A 250 5.46 -10.47 2.80
CA GLY A 250 4.58 -11.42 2.13
C GLY A 250 5.32 -12.59 1.53
N GLU A 251 4.61 -13.71 1.40
CA GLU A 251 5.10 -14.89 0.70
C GLU A 251 5.27 -14.56 -0.79
N PRO A 252 6.48 -14.67 -1.36
CA PRO A 252 6.70 -14.42 -2.78
C PRO A 252 5.88 -15.37 -3.65
N LEU A 253 5.15 -14.85 -4.64
CA LEU A 253 4.33 -15.69 -5.51
C LEU A 253 5.14 -16.61 -6.43
N GLN A 254 6.42 -16.26 -6.68
CA GLN A 254 7.32 -17.00 -7.58
C GLN A 254 6.74 -17.19 -9.00
N GLU A 255 5.97 -16.23 -9.45
CA GLU A 255 5.31 -16.21 -10.75
C GLU A 255 5.82 -15.06 -11.61
N PRO A 256 5.76 -15.15 -12.95
CA PRO A 256 6.12 -14.04 -13.81
C PRO A 256 5.24 -12.81 -13.56
N ILE A 257 5.87 -11.63 -13.51
CA ILE A 257 5.19 -10.34 -13.43
C ILE A 257 5.35 -9.65 -14.79
N VAL A 258 4.25 -9.53 -15.54
CA VAL A 258 4.22 -8.83 -16.82
C VAL A 258 3.19 -7.71 -16.71
N GLY A 259 3.68 -6.46 -16.71
CA GLY A 259 2.84 -5.29 -16.58
C GLY A 259 2.81 -4.44 -17.84
N TYR A 260 1.67 -3.80 -18.08
CA TYR A 260 1.50 -2.74 -19.06
C TYR A 260 0.51 -1.72 -18.52
N GLY A 261 1.03 -0.58 -18.08
CA GLY A 261 0.20 0.44 -17.42
C GLY A 261 -0.57 -0.12 -16.23
N PRO A 262 -1.92 -0.05 -16.27
CA PRO A 262 -2.79 -0.47 -15.17
C PRO A 262 -3.13 -1.97 -15.15
N PHE A 263 -2.43 -2.78 -15.94
CA PHE A 263 -2.64 -4.23 -16.04
C PHE A 263 -1.38 -4.98 -15.63
N VAL A 264 -1.52 -5.93 -14.72
CA VAL A 264 -0.41 -6.79 -14.28
C VAL A 264 -0.86 -8.25 -14.32
N MET A 265 -0.30 -8.99 -15.28
CA MET A 265 -0.63 -10.38 -15.55
C MET A 265 0.65 -11.25 -15.51
N ASN A 266 0.57 -12.51 -15.97
CA ASN A 266 1.71 -13.42 -15.98
C ASN A 266 2.38 -13.56 -17.35
N ASN A 267 1.74 -13.09 -18.44
CA ASN A 267 2.31 -13.13 -19.79
C ASN A 267 1.71 -12.05 -20.71
N LYS A 268 2.37 -11.83 -21.84
CA LYS A 268 1.96 -10.81 -22.83
C LYS A 268 0.60 -11.08 -23.48
N THR A 269 0.20 -12.34 -23.64
CA THR A 269 -1.10 -12.71 -24.20
C THR A 269 -2.22 -12.22 -23.29
N GLN A 270 -2.10 -12.44 -21.99
CA GLN A 270 -3.06 -11.96 -20.99
C GLN A 270 -3.12 -10.43 -20.92
N ILE A 271 -2.00 -9.74 -21.14
CA ILE A 271 -2.01 -8.26 -21.26
C ILE A 271 -2.78 -7.82 -22.51
N ALA A 272 -2.56 -8.47 -23.66
CA ALA A 272 -3.31 -8.17 -24.87
C ALA A 272 -4.81 -8.44 -24.71
N GLU A 273 -5.19 -9.47 -23.97
CA GLU A 273 -6.59 -9.74 -23.58
C GLU A 273 -7.16 -8.64 -22.69
N ALA A 274 -6.40 -8.19 -21.68
CA ALA A 274 -6.82 -7.10 -20.80
C ALA A 274 -7.14 -5.82 -21.60
N VAL A 275 -6.26 -5.46 -22.54
CA VAL A 275 -6.46 -4.29 -23.42
C VAL A 275 -7.70 -4.47 -24.30
N ARG A 276 -7.91 -5.65 -24.92
CA ARG A 276 -9.10 -5.92 -25.73
C ARG A 276 -10.39 -5.85 -24.92
N ASP A 277 -10.39 -6.44 -23.72
CA ASP A 277 -11.55 -6.48 -22.85
C ASP A 277 -11.91 -5.07 -22.35
N PHE A 278 -10.93 -4.28 -21.97
CA PHE A 278 -11.12 -2.88 -21.62
C PHE A 278 -11.73 -2.08 -22.78
N ASN A 279 -11.12 -2.16 -23.99
CA ASN A 279 -11.60 -1.45 -25.17
C ASN A 279 -13.01 -1.89 -25.63
N SER A 280 -13.45 -3.10 -25.26
CA SER A 280 -14.79 -3.61 -25.55
C SER A 280 -15.81 -3.34 -24.44
N GLY A 281 -15.46 -2.58 -23.42
CA GLY A 281 -16.36 -2.21 -22.31
C GLY A 281 -16.64 -3.33 -21.29
N ARG A 282 -15.84 -4.39 -21.28
CA ARG A 282 -16.05 -5.54 -20.37
C ARG A 282 -15.72 -5.24 -18.90
N PHE A 283 -15.11 -4.11 -18.61
CA PHE A 283 -14.81 -3.70 -17.21
C PHE A 283 -15.99 -2.94 -16.56
N GLY A 284 -17.13 -2.84 -17.27
CA GLY A 284 -18.32 -2.16 -16.78
C GLY A 284 -18.30 -0.65 -17.06
N GLN A 285 -19.08 0.10 -16.27
CA GLN A 285 -19.23 1.55 -16.35
C GLN A 285 -19.45 2.08 -14.95
N ILE A 286 -19.00 3.31 -14.66
CA ILE A 286 -19.22 4.03 -13.38
C ILE A 286 -20.41 4.96 -13.51
#